data_5b3d9fed4b56a7e4e33da366065925bc
#
_entry.id   5b3d9fed4b56a7e4e33da366065925bc
#
_cell.length_a   1.000
_cell.length_b   1.000
_cell.length_c   1.000
_cell.angle_alpha   90.00
_cell.angle_beta   90.00
_cell.angle_gamma   90.00
#
_symmetry.space_group_name_H-M   'P 1'
#
loop_
_entity.id
_entity.type
_entity.pdbx_description
1 polymer ?
#
loop_
_entity_poly.entity_id
_entity_poly.type
_entity_poly.pdbx_seq_one_letter_code
_entity_poly.pdbx_strand_id
1 'polypeptide(L)'
;QASFRTVIGFFDTKVRRLMPWPEATREKAAKLTIDLPDHAAPLRVPAGGAVGQVSREVSIAEGFFRSGGTGVNSWECDQFGHMNTMFYVRRQTEAGPHFWQLLGLDQPGLIASGHGFAVSELRMNYISELYEGDMVETLSVLREVSDRGARVEHRLYNFGTGALSAVSDTSLVCFDLE
;
A
#
# COMPACT_ATOMS: atom_id res chain seq x y z
N GLN A 1 7.51 -17.90 4.51
CA GLN A 1 7.96 -16.87 5.47
C GLN A 1 7.67 -15.50 4.91
N ALA A 2 7.36 -14.53 5.78
CA ALA A 2 7.16 -13.13 5.42
C ALA A 2 7.99 -12.25 6.34
N SER A 3 8.60 -11.19 5.78
CA SER A 3 9.33 -10.18 6.53
C SER A 3 8.58 -8.86 6.43
N PHE A 4 8.54 -8.14 7.54
CA PHE A 4 7.89 -6.84 7.62
C PHE A 4 8.89 -5.80 8.10
N ARG A 5 8.96 -4.68 7.39
CA ARG A 5 9.67 -3.50 7.82
C ARG A 5 8.68 -2.35 8.00
N THR A 6 8.49 -1.93 9.23
CA THR A 6 7.58 -0.83 9.56
C THR A 6 8.38 0.32 10.18
N VAL A 7 8.14 1.53 9.70
CA VAL A 7 8.68 2.75 10.31
C VAL A 7 7.54 3.37 11.13
N ILE A 8 7.76 3.50 12.43
CA ILE A 8 6.78 4.02 13.38
C ILE A 8 7.33 5.30 14.00
N GLY A 9 6.56 6.37 13.94
CA GLY A 9 6.86 7.64 14.59
C GLY A 9 6.09 7.80 15.91
N PHE A 10 6.73 8.41 16.91
CA PHE A 10 6.02 8.90 18.09
C PHE A 10 5.41 10.26 17.74
N PHE A 11 4.09 10.39 17.89
CA PHE A 11 3.33 11.51 17.36
C PHE A 11 2.53 12.20 18.45
N ASP A 12 2.64 13.54 18.52
CA ASP A 12 1.79 14.34 19.39
C ASP A 12 0.48 14.70 18.65
N THR A 13 -0.63 14.18 19.14
CA THR A 13 -1.95 14.36 18.52
C THR A 13 -2.52 15.78 18.66
N LYS A 14 -2.03 16.58 19.62
CA LYS A 14 -2.49 17.95 19.85
C LYS A 14 -1.82 18.94 18.91
N VAL A 15 -0.49 18.84 18.79
CA VAL A 15 0.29 19.74 17.92
C VAL A 15 0.57 19.13 16.52
N ARG A 16 0.10 17.92 16.29
CA ARG A 16 0.14 17.19 15.01
C ARG A 16 1.54 17.13 14.37
N ARG A 17 2.52 16.72 15.18
CA ARG A 17 3.89 16.55 14.72
C ARG A 17 4.60 15.37 15.38
N LEU A 18 5.62 14.87 14.70
CA LEU A 18 6.52 13.86 15.25
C LEU A 18 7.30 14.41 16.45
N MET A 19 7.42 13.58 17.45
CA MET A 19 8.15 13.86 18.68
C MET A 19 9.26 12.81 18.87
N PRO A 20 10.36 13.17 19.56
CA PRO A 20 11.33 12.17 19.98
C PRO A 20 10.68 11.10 20.87
N TRP A 21 11.07 9.85 20.69
CA TRP A 21 10.66 8.79 21.60
C TRP A 21 11.15 9.06 23.03
N PRO A 22 10.31 8.85 24.06
CA PRO A 22 10.74 8.95 25.45
C PRO A 22 11.94 8.06 25.74
N GLU A 23 12.89 8.55 26.54
CA GLU A 23 14.16 7.84 26.87
C GLU A 23 13.89 6.42 27.40
N ALA A 24 13.00 6.31 28.40
CA ALA A 24 12.64 5.02 28.98
C ALA A 24 12.06 4.02 27.94
N THR A 25 11.40 4.52 26.91
CA THR A 25 10.90 3.68 25.80
C THR A 25 12.05 3.23 24.91
N ARG A 26 12.98 4.13 24.59
CA ARG A 26 14.19 3.81 23.79
C ARG A 26 15.06 2.76 24.48
N GLU A 27 15.28 2.91 25.78
CA GLU A 27 16.04 1.95 26.59
C GLU A 27 15.40 0.57 26.63
N LYS A 28 14.07 0.49 26.75
CA LYS A 28 13.34 -0.78 26.68
C LYS A 28 13.40 -1.40 25.29
N ALA A 29 13.21 -0.59 24.24
CA ALA A 29 13.26 -1.07 22.85
C ALA A 29 14.65 -1.62 22.51
N ALA A 30 15.73 -0.96 22.95
CA ALA A 30 17.09 -1.42 22.70
C ALA A 30 17.35 -2.84 23.24
N LYS A 31 16.71 -3.22 24.35
CA LYS A 31 16.83 -4.57 24.94
C LYS A 31 16.07 -5.65 24.15
N LEU A 32 15.13 -5.24 23.29
CA LEU A 32 14.32 -6.13 22.47
C LEU A 32 14.81 -6.18 21.02
N THR A 33 15.79 -5.34 20.68
CA THR A 33 16.37 -5.31 19.33
C THR A 33 17.26 -6.54 19.12
N ILE A 34 17.05 -7.21 18.00
CA ILE A 34 17.88 -8.33 17.53
C ILE A 34 18.34 -8.02 16.11
N ASP A 35 19.46 -8.62 15.70
CA ASP A 35 19.90 -8.54 14.32
C ASP A 35 18.90 -9.23 13.38
N LEU A 36 18.65 -8.61 12.24
CA LEU A 36 17.78 -9.17 11.23
C LEU A 36 18.49 -10.36 10.54
N PRO A 37 17.91 -11.59 10.58
CA PRO A 37 18.51 -12.72 9.89
C PRO A 37 18.54 -12.48 8.38
N ASP A 38 19.56 -12.97 7.68
CA ASP A 38 19.73 -12.77 6.23
C ASP A 38 18.51 -13.20 5.42
N HIS A 39 17.88 -14.32 5.80
CA HIS A 39 16.67 -14.83 5.12
C HIS A 39 15.41 -13.96 5.34
N ALA A 40 15.45 -13.03 6.28
CA ALA A 40 14.38 -12.08 6.55
C ALA A 40 14.66 -10.69 5.97
N ALA A 41 15.81 -10.50 5.33
CA ALA A 41 16.13 -9.23 4.67
C ALA A 41 15.13 -8.95 3.53
N PRO A 42 14.64 -7.70 3.37
CA PRO A 42 13.79 -7.34 2.25
C PRO A 42 14.50 -7.61 0.92
N LEU A 43 13.78 -8.17 -0.04
CA LEU A 43 14.32 -8.47 -1.39
C LEU A 43 14.78 -7.20 -2.12
N ARG A 44 14.11 -6.08 -1.86
CA ARG A 44 14.48 -4.75 -2.36
C ARG A 44 14.50 -3.77 -1.20
N VAL A 45 15.60 -3.05 -1.03
CA VAL A 45 15.63 -1.85 -0.19
C VAL A 45 15.34 -0.68 -1.12
N PRO A 46 14.15 -0.09 -1.06
CA PRO A 46 13.83 1.03 -1.92
C PRO A 46 14.70 2.22 -1.57
N ALA A 47 15.16 2.96 -2.57
CA ALA A 47 15.65 4.30 -2.35
C ALA A 47 14.53 5.10 -1.67
N GLY A 48 14.71 5.41 -0.39
CA GLY A 48 13.71 6.10 0.42
C GLY A 48 13.65 7.56 0.02
N GLY A 49 12.63 7.93 -0.76
CA GLY A 49 12.19 9.31 -0.91
C GLY A 49 10.82 9.44 -0.25
N ALA A 50 10.56 10.53 0.45
CA ALA A 50 9.21 10.87 0.84
C ALA A 50 8.39 11.06 -0.44
N VAL A 51 7.31 10.30 -0.57
CA VAL A 51 6.35 10.55 -1.66
C VAL A 51 5.57 11.80 -1.25
N GLY A 52 5.71 12.86 -2.03
CA GLY A 52 4.94 14.10 -1.84
C GLY A 52 3.52 13.97 -2.40
N GLN A 53 2.73 15.04 -2.20
CA GLN A 53 1.42 15.15 -2.84
C GLN A 53 1.60 15.22 -4.37
N VAL A 54 0.85 14.39 -5.09
CA VAL A 54 0.74 14.40 -6.54
C VAL A 54 -0.75 14.50 -6.87
N SER A 55 -1.13 15.40 -7.77
CA SER A 55 -2.54 15.53 -8.11
C SER A 55 -3.04 14.34 -8.93
N ARG A 56 -4.34 14.13 -8.88
CA ARG A 56 -5.04 13.09 -9.63
C ARG A 56 -4.81 13.25 -11.14
N GLU A 57 -4.88 14.49 -11.64
CA GLU A 57 -4.71 14.81 -13.07
C GLU A 57 -3.30 14.48 -13.55
N VAL A 58 -2.28 14.77 -12.76
CA VAL A 58 -0.90 14.37 -13.04
C VAL A 58 -0.78 12.86 -13.12
N SER A 59 -1.39 12.14 -12.19
CA SER A 59 -1.37 10.66 -12.22
C SER A 59 -2.04 10.11 -13.48
N ILE A 60 -3.18 10.68 -13.90
CA ILE A 60 -3.84 10.26 -15.14
C ILE A 60 -2.95 10.57 -16.35
N ALA A 61 -2.28 11.71 -16.38
CA ALA A 61 -1.34 12.05 -17.45
C ALA A 61 -0.11 11.12 -17.47
N GLU A 62 0.27 10.54 -16.32
CA GLU A 62 1.30 9.51 -16.19
C GLU A 62 0.83 8.10 -16.58
N GLY A 63 -0.41 7.94 -17.05
CA GLY A 63 -0.97 6.67 -17.51
C GLY A 63 -1.71 5.87 -16.44
N PHE A 64 -1.94 6.44 -15.25
CA PHE A 64 -2.79 5.80 -14.27
C PHE A 64 -4.26 5.82 -14.71
N PHE A 65 -4.96 4.74 -14.44
CA PHE A 65 -6.40 4.63 -14.68
C PHE A 65 -7.14 4.17 -13.42
N ARG A 66 -8.40 4.49 -13.35
CA ARG A 66 -9.25 4.13 -12.23
C ARG A 66 -9.46 2.62 -12.17
N SER A 67 -9.02 1.99 -11.10
CA SER A 67 -9.16 0.56 -10.85
C SER A 67 -10.12 0.24 -9.70
N GLY A 68 -10.48 1.24 -8.88
CA GLY A 68 -11.39 1.05 -7.76
C GLY A 68 -11.94 2.33 -7.19
N GLY A 69 -12.93 2.19 -6.33
CA GLY A 69 -13.48 3.30 -5.56
C GLY A 69 -14.53 2.82 -4.57
N THR A 70 -14.47 3.33 -3.34
CA THR A 70 -15.38 2.93 -2.25
C THR A 70 -15.37 3.98 -1.13
N GLY A 71 -16.36 3.95 -0.25
CA GLY A 71 -16.39 4.79 0.95
C GLY A 71 -15.56 4.23 2.09
N VAL A 72 -15.18 5.09 3.02
CA VAL A 72 -14.62 4.71 4.32
C VAL A 72 -15.78 4.55 5.30
N ASN A 73 -15.92 3.36 5.85
CA ASN A 73 -16.98 3.05 6.81
C ASN A 73 -16.49 3.24 8.25
N SER A 74 -17.40 3.45 9.19
CA SER A 74 -17.09 3.64 10.62
C SER A 74 -16.27 2.49 11.21
N TRP A 75 -16.58 1.24 10.84
CA TRP A 75 -15.84 0.06 11.32
C TRP A 75 -14.43 -0.10 10.73
N GLU A 76 -14.08 0.72 9.75
CA GLU A 76 -12.74 0.76 9.16
C GLU A 76 -11.84 1.77 9.88
N CYS A 77 -12.40 2.58 10.77
CA CYS A 77 -11.66 3.58 11.51
C CYS A 77 -11.16 3.03 12.86
N ASP A 78 -10.01 3.53 13.28
CA ASP A 78 -9.43 3.25 14.59
C ASP A 78 -9.99 4.18 15.68
N GLN A 79 -9.45 4.06 16.90
CA GLN A 79 -9.85 4.89 18.04
C GLN A 79 -9.54 6.38 17.87
N PHE A 80 -8.77 6.77 16.88
CA PHE A 80 -8.47 8.17 16.55
C PHE A 80 -9.38 8.73 15.44
N GLY A 81 -10.30 7.90 14.94
CA GLY A 81 -11.24 8.26 13.88
C GLY A 81 -10.64 8.21 12.47
N HIS A 82 -9.43 7.71 12.31
CA HIS A 82 -8.75 7.57 11.02
C HIS A 82 -8.93 6.17 10.46
N MET A 83 -9.02 6.04 9.14
CA MET A 83 -9.03 4.73 8.49
C MET A 83 -7.77 3.95 8.88
N ASN A 84 -7.97 2.78 9.51
CA ASN A 84 -6.89 1.92 9.96
C ASN A 84 -6.04 1.44 8.76
N THR A 85 -4.74 1.33 8.96
CA THR A 85 -3.73 1.02 7.93
C THR A 85 -4.04 -0.26 7.15
N MET A 86 -4.67 -1.26 7.76
CA MET A 86 -5.04 -2.50 7.08
C MET A 86 -6.03 -2.26 5.92
N PHE A 87 -6.88 -1.25 6.01
CA PHE A 87 -7.88 -0.97 4.98
C PHE A 87 -7.30 -0.26 3.77
N TYR A 88 -6.15 0.39 3.87
CA TYR A 88 -5.40 0.87 2.70
C TYR A 88 -4.92 -0.30 1.83
N VAL A 89 -4.37 -1.35 2.46
CA VAL A 89 -3.99 -2.58 1.75
C VAL A 89 -5.22 -3.26 1.15
N ARG A 90 -6.34 -3.27 1.87
CA ARG A 90 -7.60 -3.82 1.37
C ARG A 90 -8.09 -3.09 0.11
N ARG A 91 -8.04 -1.75 0.07
CA ARG A 91 -8.42 -0.97 -1.13
C ARG A 91 -7.60 -1.38 -2.36
N GLN A 92 -6.31 -1.60 -2.18
CA GLN A 92 -5.45 -2.10 -3.23
C GLN A 92 -5.85 -3.52 -3.67
N THR A 93 -6.11 -4.41 -2.72
CA THR A 93 -6.53 -5.80 -3.02
C THR A 93 -7.86 -5.84 -3.76
N GLU A 94 -8.80 -4.97 -3.40
CA GLU A 94 -10.11 -4.85 -4.08
C GLU A 94 -9.94 -4.28 -5.51
N ALA A 95 -8.99 -3.39 -5.74
CA ALA A 95 -8.70 -2.83 -7.05
C ALA A 95 -8.01 -3.82 -8.00
N GLY A 96 -7.30 -4.81 -7.46
CA GLY A 96 -6.50 -5.77 -8.23
C GLY A 96 -7.27 -6.50 -9.33
N PRO A 97 -8.39 -7.19 -9.05
CA PRO A 97 -9.17 -7.89 -10.08
C PRO A 97 -9.64 -6.96 -11.21
N HIS A 98 -10.12 -5.77 -10.90
CA HIS A 98 -10.53 -4.79 -11.91
C HIS A 98 -9.35 -4.30 -12.74
N PHE A 99 -8.19 -4.07 -12.10
CA PHE A 99 -6.96 -3.70 -12.78
C PHE A 99 -6.57 -4.75 -13.83
N TRP A 100 -6.53 -6.03 -13.43
CA TRP A 100 -6.17 -7.12 -14.34
C TRP A 100 -7.18 -7.31 -15.46
N GLN A 101 -8.46 -7.18 -15.16
CA GLN A 101 -9.53 -7.26 -16.17
C GLN A 101 -9.38 -6.17 -17.23
N LEU A 102 -9.02 -4.93 -16.83
CA LEU A 102 -8.77 -3.83 -17.77
C LEU A 102 -7.55 -4.08 -18.67
N LEU A 103 -6.60 -4.90 -18.21
CA LEU A 103 -5.46 -5.37 -19.00
C LEU A 103 -5.77 -6.62 -19.84
N GLY A 104 -7.03 -7.10 -19.84
CA GLY A 104 -7.43 -8.29 -20.57
C GLY A 104 -7.10 -9.61 -19.88
N LEU A 105 -6.73 -9.59 -18.60
CA LEU A 105 -6.47 -10.78 -17.80
C LEU A 105 -7.70 -11.13 -16.95
N ASP A 106 -8.30 -12.25 -17.27
CA ASP A 106 -9.41 -12.81 -16.51
C ASP A 106 -8.89 -13.70 -15.39
N GLN A 107 -9.05 -13.29 -14.14
CA GLN A 107 -8.54 -14.04 -12.99
C GLN A 107 -9.17 -15.46 -12.85
N PRO A 108 -10.49 -15.65 -13.03
CA PRO A 108 -11.06 -17.01 -13.06
C PRO A 108 -10.47 -17.89 -14.15
N GLY A 109 -10.27 -17.36 -15.36
CA GLY A 109 -9.64 -18.08 -16.46
C GLY A 109 -8.19 -18.44 -16.19
N LEU A 110 -7.44 -17.54 -15.53
CA LEU A 110 -6.06 -17.80 -15.11
C LEU A 110 -5.99 -18.96 -14.13
N ILE A 111 -6.84 -18.97 -13.10
CA ILE A 111 -6.94 -20.06 -12.12
C ILE A 111 -7.33 -21.36 -12.81
N ALA A 112 -8.32 -21.32 -13.72
CA ALA A 112 -8.75 -22.49 -14.47
C ALA A 112 -7.65 -23.09 -15.37
N SER A 113 -6.68 -22.26 -15.80
CA SER A 113 -5.50 -22.69 -16.54
C SER A 113 -4.35 -23.18 -15.66
N GLY A 114 -4.54 -23.31 -14.35
CA GLY A 114 -3.52 -23.77 -13.41
C GLY A 114 -2.53 -22.69 -12.97
N HIS A 115 -2.80 -21.42 -13.20
CA HIS A 115 -1.89 -20.34 -12.83
C HIS A 115 -2.47 -19.41 -11.77
N GLY A 116 -1.58 -18.78 -11.01
CA GLY A 116 -1.96 -17.80 -10.01
C GLY A 116 -0.94 -16.68 -9.88
N PHE A 117 -1.37 -15.57 -9.26
CA PHE A 117 -0.48 -14.49 -8.84
C PHE A 117 -0.36 -14.45 -7.33
N ALA A 118 0.84 -14.24 -6.84
CA ALA A 118 1.10 -13.93 -5.45
C ALA A 118 1.85 -12.61 -5.33
N VAL A 119 1.54 -11.87 -4.26
CA VAL A 119 2.32 -10.69 -3.88
C VAL A 119 3.62 -11.17 -3.26
N SER A 120 4.75 -10.84 -3.88
CA SER A 120 6.09 -11.14 -3.34
C SER A 120 6.63 -9.98 -2.50
N GLU A 121 6.24 -8.76 -2.81
CA GLU A 121 6.62 -7.56 -2.07
C GLU A 121 5.50 -6.52 -2.15
N LEU A 122 5.19 -5.92 -1.02
CA LEU A 122 4.28 -4.79 -0.91
C LEU A 122 4.95 -3.67 -0.13
N ARG A 123 4.97 -2.48 -0.71
CA ARG A 123 5.40 -1.26 -0.07
C ARG A 123 4.23 -0.28 -0.01
N MET A 124 3.98 0.28 1.16
CA MET A 124 2.93 1.28 1.37
C MET A 124 3.51 2.55 1.98
N ASN A 125 3.21 3.69 1.39
CA ASN A 125 3.50 5.01 1.94
C ASN A 125 2.18 5.70 2.25
N TYR A 126 1.98 6.07 3.51
CA TYR A 126 0.82 6.83 3.98
C TYR A 126 1.16 8.31 3.93
N ILE A 127 0.32 9.12 3.31
CA ILE A 127 0.60 10.54 3.00
C ILE A 127 -0.39 11.46 3.68
N SER A 128 -1.69 11.13 3.62
CA SER A 128 -2.74 11.85 4.33
C SER A 128 -3.80 10.90 4.89
N GLU A 129 -4.42 11.32 5.96
CA GLU A 129 -5.43 10.54 6.66
C GLU A 129 -6.74 10.51 5.87
N LEU A 130 -7.48 9.41 6.06
CA LEU A 130 -8.84 9.23 5.58
C LEU A 130 -9.76 9.00 6.78
N TYR A 131 -10.97 9.53 6.71
CA TYR A 131 -11.93 9.54 7.79
C TYR A 131 -13.23 8.85 7.38
N GLU A 132 -14.06 8.50 8.36
CA GLU A 132 -15.40 7.99 8.11
C GLU A 132 -16.17 8.92 7.16
N GLY A 133 -16.80 8.34 6.15
CA GLY A 133 -17.57 9.06 5.13
C GLY A 133 -16.75 9.57 3.95
N ASP A 134 -15.42 9.55 4.02
CA ASP A 134 -14.59 9.88 2.86
C ASP A 134 -14.81 8.88 1.72
N MET A 135 -14.83 9.39 0.50
CA MET A 135 -14.82 8.56 -0.71
C MET A 135 -13.39 8.38 -1.19
N VAL A 136 -12.98 7.14 -1.40
CA VAL A 136 -11.64 6.77 -1.87
C VAL A 136 -11.71 6.34 -3.32
N GLU A 137 -10.86 6.92 -4.16
CA GLU A 137 -10.58 6.47 -5.51
C GLU A 137 -9.21 5.81 -5.58
N THR A 138 -9.12 4.65 -6.22
CA THR A 138 -7.85 3.96 -6.47
C THR A 138 -7.51 4.09 -7.95
N LEU A 139 -6.35 4.70 -8.22
CA LEU A 139 -5.74 4.75 -9.54
C LEU A 139 -4.57 3.76 -9.58
N SER A 140 -4.42 3.03 -10.68
CA SER A 140 -3.40 2.01 -10.85
C SER A 140 -2.67 2.14 -12.16
N VAL A 141 -1.38 1.77 -12.16
CA VAL A 141 -0.55 1.70 -13.37
C VAL A 141 0.37 0.49 -13.30
N LEU A 142 0.60 -0.13 -14.44
CA LEU A 142 1.58 -1.19 -14.61
C LEU A 142 2.95 -0.55 -14.84
N ARG A 143 3.89 -0.74 -13.92
CA ARG A 143 5.24 -0.15 -14.00
C ARG A 143 6.23 -1.04 -14.72
N GLU A 144 6.07 -2.35 -14.55
CA GLU A 144 7.01 -3.33 -15.08
C GLU A 144 6.31 -4.66 -15.31
N VAL A 145 6.68 -5.34 -16.38
CA VAL A 145 6.29 -6.72 -16.68
C VAL A 145 7.55 -7.51 -17.02
N SER A 146 7.65 -8.70 -16.49
CA SER A 146 8.68 -9.68 -16.80
C SER A 146 8.04 -11.03 -17.13
N ASP A 147 8.85 -11.99 -17.53
CA ASP A 147 8.38 -13.35 -17.86
C ASP A 147 7.66 -14.06 -16.71
N ARG A 148 7.92 -13.64 -15.47
CA ARG A 148 7.41 -14.32 -14.26
C ARG A 148 6.72 -13.39 -13.28
N GLY A 149 6.51 -12.13 -13.61
CA GLY A 149 5.90 -11.21 -12.67
C GLY A 149 5.61 -9.83 -13.23
N ALA A 150 5.05 -9.03 -12.38
CA ALA A 150 4.69 -7.65 -12.70
C ALA A 150 4.90 -6.75 -11.48
N ARG A 151 5.08 -5.46 -11.73
CA ARG A 151 5.10 -4.44 -10.71
C ARG A 151 3.99 -3.43 -10.98
N VAL A 152 3.15 -3.21 -9.98
CA VAL A 152 1.99 -2.33 -10.07
C VAL A 152 2.11 -1.25 -9.01
N GLU A 153 1.88 0.00 -9.41
CA GLU A 153 1.73 1.12 -8.48
C GLU A 153 0.25 1.47 -8.35
N HIS A 154 -0.21 1.65 -7.11
CA HIS A 154 -1.54 2.15 -6.82
C HIS A 154 -1.44 3.47 -6.05
N ARG A 155 -2.28 4.42 -6.40
CA ARG A 155 -2.45 5.71 -5.71
C ARG A 155 -3.89 5.82 -5.20
N LEU A 156 -4.03 6.04 -3.91
CA LEU A 156 -5.32 6.19 -3.25
C LEU A 156 -5.58 7.68 -3.01
N TYR A 157 -6.66 8.18 -3.56
CA TYR A 157 -7.07 9.57 -3.43
C TYR A 157 -8.33 9.69 -2.59
N ASN A 158 -8.38 10.69 -1.70
CA ASN A 158 -9.64 11.18 -1.19
C ASN A 158 -10.36 11.89 -2.34
N PHE A 159 -11.46 11.33 -2.82
CA PHE A 159 -12.18 11.86 -3.98
C PHE A 159 -12.78 13.25 -3.71
N GLY A 160 -13.22 13.51 -2.47
CA GLY A 160 -13.84 14.78 -2.08
C GLY A 160 -12.87 15.95 -2.02
N THR A 161 -11.63 15.69 -1.55
CA THR A 161 -10.61 16.73 -1.37
C THR A 161 -9.57 16.74 -2.50
N GLY A 162 -9.46 15.67 -3.27
CA GLY A 162 -8.41 15.47 -4.27
C GLY A 162 -7.04 15.13 -3.67
N ALA A 163 -6.92 15.00 -2.35
CA ALA A 163 -5.66 14.71 -1.68
C ALA A 163 -5.21 13.26 -1.93
N LEU A 164 -3.93 13.08 -2.23
CA LEU A 164 -3.30 11.77 -2.28
C LEU A 164 -3.13 11.24 -0.85
N SER A 165 -3.78 10.11 -0.54
CA SER A 165 -3.80 9.54 0.80
C SER A 165 -2.76 8.45 1.00
N ALA A 166 -2.51 7.64 -0.02
CA ALA A 166 -1.45 6.64 0.03
C ALA A 166 -0.94 6.28 -1.36
N VAL A 167 0.30 5.78 -1.39
CA VAL A 167 0.90 5.16 -2.57
C VAL A 167 1.38 3.77 -2.18
N SER A 168 1.04 2.77 -2.98
CA SER A 168 1.62 1.45 -2.85
C SER A 168 2.34 1.03 -4.12
N ASP A 169 3.42 0.31 -3.92
CA ASP A 169 4.20 -0.38 -4.96
C ASP A 169 4.18 -1.87 -4.64
N THR A 170 3.68 -2.67 -5.57
CA THR A 170 3.43 -4.09 -5.37
C THR A 170 4.14 -4.89 -6.44
N SER A 171 5.02 -5.79 -6.03
CA SER A 171 5.62 -6.79 -6.90
C SER A 171 4.81 -8.08 -6.81
N LEU A 172 4.49 -8.63 -7.97
CA LEU A 172 3.71 -9.85 -8.15
C LEU A 172 4.55 -10.89 -8.86
N VAL A 173 4.37 -12.14 -8.50
CA VAL A 173 4.93 -13.29 -9.21
C VAL A 173 3.81 -14.18 -9.71
N CYS A 174 3.99 -14.69 -10.92
CA CYS A 174 3.13 -15.72 -11.50
C CYS A 174 3.71 -17.09 -11.14
N PHE A 175 2.85 -18.03 -10.76
CA PHE A 175 3.25 -19.39 -10.40
C PHE A 175 2.21 -20.41 -10.85
N ASP A 176 2.66 -21.64 -11.03
CA ASP A 176 1.80 -22.79 -11.26
C ASP A 176 1.12 -23.21 -9.96
N LEU A 177 -0.15 -23.63 -10.07
CA LEU A 177 -0.95 -24.14 -8.97
C LEU A 177 -0.81 -25.65 -8.76
N GLU A 178 -0.06 -26.34 -9.66
CA GLU A 178 0.23 -27.79 -9.57
C GLU A 178 1.39 -28.12 -8.63
#